data_1c675abbc2c220f1cc6298087212510b
#
_entry.id   1c675abbc2c220f1cc6298087212510b
#
_cell.length_a   1.000
_cell.length_b   1.000
_cell.length_c   1.000
_cell.angle_alpha   90.00
_cell.angle_beta   90.00
_cell.angle_gamma   90.00
#
_symmetry.space_group_name_H-M   'P 1'
#
loop_
_entity.id
_entity.type
_entity.pdbx_description
1 polymer ?
#
loop_
_entity_poly.entity_id
_entity_poly.type
_entity_poly.pdbx_seq_one_letter_code
_entity_poly.pdbx_strand_id
1 'polypeptide(L)'
;MSLRKGLVRAGRTLDSPRKSLGGGAVRTLTLDNPAGWLTGGEDVSMSRDKAMKVSTVNRCVEVLSTSMAVLPVYIMNERTKERLADHRLGRVLWGRANEAMTTFDYQRLMLCNQLLRGNAYAWINRDPSSGHPRELIPLPPDHVSIQVDPAGRLWYFFTHPATGERTALRPDDVLHYKAHTE
;
A
#
# COMPACT_ATOMS: atom_id res chain seq x y z
N MET A 1 52.96 -31.59 -2.26
CA MET A 1 53.40 -31.25 -0.89
C MET A 1 52.40 -30.30 -0.27
N SER A 2 51.93 -30.71 0.84
CA SER A 2 51.18 -30.03 1.93
C SER A 2 49.76 -29.49 1.65
N LEU A 3 48.85 -30.32 2.02
CA LEU A 3 47.45 -30.04 2.37
C LEU A 3 47.32 -29.12 3.57
N ARG A 4 46.57 -28.04 3.46
CA ARG A 4 45.99 -27.39 4.65
C ARG A 4 44.48 -27.61 4.68
N LYS A 5 44.06 -28.52 5.53
CA LYS A 5 42.67 -28.74 5.95
C LYS A 5 42.21 -27.52 6.76
N GLY A 6 41.27 -26.79 6.22
CA GLY A 6 40.50 -25.77 6.94
C GLY A 6 39.44 -26.42 7.82
N LEU A 7 39.52 -26.21 9.12
CA LEU A 7 38.59 -26.67 10.15
C LEU A 7 37.24 -25.95 9.96
N VAL A 8 36.22 -26.70 9.60
CA VAL A 8 34.83 -26.24 9.71
C VAL A 8 34.41 -26.44 11.15
N ARG A 9 34.22 -25.32 11.83
CA ARG A 9 33.72 -25.29 13.20
C ARG A 9 32.20 -25.53 13.15
N ALA A 10 31.78 -26.70 13.55
CA ALA A 10 30.39 -27.04 13.71
C ALA A 10 29.72 -26.15 14.74
N GLY A 11 28.79 -25.29 14.32
CA GLY A 11 27.90 -24.57 15.20
C GLY A 11 26.99 -25.57 15.93
N ARG A 12 27.11 -25.65 17.26
CA ARG A 12 26.18 -26.39 18.10
C ARG A 12 24.81 -25.76 17.99
N THR A 13 23.90 -26.38 17.29
CA THR A 13 22.47 -26.20 17.46
C THR A 13 22.10 -26.80 18.83
N LEU A 14 21.74 -25.94 19.76
CA LEU A 14 21.09 -26.35 21.00
C LEU A 14 19.64 -26.67 20.70
N ASP A 15 19.42 -27.81 20.08
CA ASP A 15 18.10 -28.41 19.94
C ASP A 15 17.95 -29.42 21.08
N SER A 16 17.35 -29.00 22.16
CA SER A 16 16.83 -29.89 23.18
C SER A 16 15.34 -29.61 23.37
N PRO A 17 14.47 -30.52 22.90
CA PRO A 17 13.06 -30.41 23.21
C PRO A 17 12.84 -30.70 24.69
N ARG A 18 12.67 -29.65 25.49
CA ARG A 18 12.12 -29.85 26.84
C ARG A 18 10.67 -30.29 26.69
N LYS A 19 10.43 -31.58 26.94
CA LYS A 19 9.08 -32.10 27.20
C LYS A 19 8.54 -31.36 28.44
N SER A 20 7.63 -30.42 28.26
CA SER A 20 6.86 -29.85 29.34
C SER A 20 5.73 -30.80 29.70
N LEU A 21 5.67 -31.21 30.94
CA LEU A 21 4.52 -31.83 31.59
C LEU A 21 3.38 -30.77 31.65
N GLY A 22 2.31 -31.00 30.90
CA GLY A 22 1.13 -30.13 30.91
C GLY A 22 1.06 -29.20 29.70
N GLY A 23 0.27 -29.62 28.73
CA GLY A 23 -0.04 -29.09 27.43
C GLY A 23 -0.22 -27.61 27.22
N GLY A 24 0.84 -26.85 27.26
CA GLY A 24 0.89 -25.48 26.77
C GLY A 24 2.26 -25.26 26.14
N ALA A 25 2.30 -25.12 24.82
CA ALA A 25 3.52 -24.70 24.15
C ALA A 25 3.94 -23.34 24.70
N VAL A 26 5.12 -23.27 25.33
CA VAL A 26 5.74 -21.99 25.73
C VAL A 26 6.09 -21.26 24.43
N ARG A 27 5.28 -20.28 24.07
CA ARG A 27 5.52 -19.44 22.90
C ARG A 27 6.53 -18.38 23.26
N THR A 28 7.63 -18.37 22.57
CA THR A 28 8.65 -17.31 22.70
C THR A 28 8.12 -16.09 21.96
N LEU A 29 7.67 -15.09 22.71
CA LEU A 29 7.29 -13.80 22.15
C LEU A 29 8.59 -13.07 21.79
N THR A 30 8.87 -12.92 20.52
CA THR A 30 9.98 -12.11 20.04
C THR A 30 9.50 -10.69 19.80
N LEU A 31 10.33 -9.70 20.16
CA LEU A 31 10.05 -8.28 19.91
C LEU A 31 9.90 -7.93 18.43
N ASP A 32 10.33 -8.82 17.54
CA ASP A 32 10.26 -8.63 16.09
C ASP A 32 8.85 -8.84 15.51
N ASN A 33 7.91 -9.35 16.30
CA ASN A 33 6.53 -9.53 15.88
C ASN A 33 5.53 -9.02 16.94
N PRO A 34 5.30 -7.70 17.02
CA PRO A 34 4.34 -7.13 17.97
C PRO A 34 2.88 -7.59 17.72
N ALA A 35 2.56 -8.05 16.50
CA ALA A 35 1.24 -8.62 16.20
C ALA A 35 1.01 -9.98 16.91
N GLY A 36 2.05 -10.71 17.23
CA GLY A 36 1.98 -11.95 18.02
C GLY A 36 1.40 -11.76 19.43
N TRP A 37 1.48 -10.57 19.97
CA TRP A 37 0.87 -10.19 21.24
C TRP A 37 -0.66 -10.21 21.19
N LEU A 38 -1.23 -9.78 20.06
CA LEU A 38 -2.67 -9.68 19.87
C LEU A 38 -3.30 -11.00 19.42
N THR A 39 -2.52 -11.87 18.79
CA THR A 39 -3.01 -13.09 18.14
C THR A 39 -2.60 -14.39 18.85
N GLY A 40 -1.95 -14.29 20.01
CA GLY A 40 -1.51 -15.47 20.77
C GLY A 40 -0.33 -16.22 20.15
N GLY A 41 0.51 -15.55 19.35
CA GLY A 41 1.81 -16.06 18.91
C GLY A 41 1.80 -16.91 17.62
N GLU A 42 0.72 -16.95 16.88
CA GLU A 42 0.77 -17.44 15.51
C GLU A 42 1.37 -16.37 14.60
N ASP A 43 2.27 -16.75 13.70
CA ASP A 43 2.69 -15.90 12.58
C ASP A 43 1.50 -15.68 11.66
N VAL A 44 0.65 -14.76 12.06
CA VAL A 44 -0.49 -14.35 11.25
C VAL A 44 0.04 -13.32 10.28
N SER A 45 0.39 -13.75 9.08
CA SER A 45 0.45 -12.82 7.95
C SER A 45 -0.96 -12.24 7.80
N MET A 46 -1.15 -11.05 8.36
CA MET A 46 -2.43 -10.36 8.39
C MET A 46 -2.71 -9.85 6.98
N SER A 47 -3.38 -10.66 6.15
CA SER A 47 -3.88 -10.16 4.87
C SER A 47 -4.95 -9.09 5.12
N ARG A 48 -5.14 -8.18 4.15
CA ARG A 48 -6.20 -7.16 4.20
C ARG A 48 -7.55 -7.73 4.62
N ASP A 49 -7.92 -8.87 4.03
CA ASP A 49 -9.21 -9.51 4.28
C ASP A 49 -9.34 -10.04 5.70
N LYS A 50 -8.24 -10.55 6.27
CA LYS A 50 -8.20 -10.96 7.67
C LYS A 50 -8.25 -9.76 8.61
N ALA A 51 -7.50 -8.69 8.31
CA ALA A 51 -7.51 -7.45 9.09
C ALA A 51 -8.92 -6.81 9.13
N MET A 52 -9.60 -6.78 7.99
CA MET A 52 -10.96 -6.21 7.89
C MET A 52 -12.03 -7.06 8.59
N LYS A 53 -11.76 -8.32 8.91
CA LYS A 53 -12.66 -9.16 9.74
C LYS A 53 -12.58 -8.80 11.22
N VAL A 54 -11.51 -8.14 11.66
CA VAL A 54 -11.41 -7.63 13.03
C VAL A 54 -12.23 -6.35 13.12
N SER A 55 -13.32 -6.38 13.88
CA SER A 55 -14.29 -5.28 13.95
C SER A 55 -13.66 -3.94 14.36
N THR A 56 -12.72 -3.96 15.29
CA THR A 56 -12.00 -2.75 15.73
C THR A 56 -11.16 -2.16 14.60
N VAL A 57 -10.40 -2.98 13.88
CA VAL A 57 -9.57 -2.53 12.75
C VAL A 57 -10.44 -1.97 11.64
N ASN A 58 -11.49 -2.69 11.28
CA ASN A 58 -12.46 -2.25 10.27
C ASN A 58 -13.03 -0.87 10.64
N ARG A 59 -13.48 -0.71 11.89
CA ARG A 59 -14.05 0.56 12.35
C ARG A 59 -13.04 1.70 12.34
N CYS A 60 -11.80 1.46 12.76
CA CYS A 60 -10.73 2.47 12.70
C CYS A 60 -10.46 2.91 11.26
N VAL A 61 -10.31 1.96 10.34
CA VAL A 61 -10.07 2.26 8.92
C VAL A 61 -11.26 3.01 8.31
N GLU A 62 -12.49 2.62 8.63
CA GLU A 62 -13.70 3.29 8.16
C GLU A 62 -13.76 4.74 8.65
N VAL A 63 -13.57 4.98 9.95
CA VAL A 63 -13.61 6.32 10.52
C VAL A 63 -12.52 7.21 9.92
N LEU A 64 -11.27 6.73 9.86
CA LEU A 64 -10.16 7.51 9.32
C LEU A 64 -10.35 7.82 7.83
N SER A 65 -10.66 6.81 7.02
CA SER A 65 -10.82 7.00 5.57
C SER A 65 -12.00 7.91 5.24
N THR A 66 -13.11 7.78 5.96
CA THR A 66 -14.29 8.62 5.75
C THR A 66 -14.05 10.05 6.20
N SER A 67 -13.47 10.26 7.39
CA SER A 67 -13.19 11.59 7.92
C SER A 67 -12.23 12.37 7.02
N MET A 68 -11.21 11.72 6.46
CA MET A 68 -10.27 12.36 5.54
C MET A 68 -10.89 12.58 4.15
N ALA A 69 -11.73 11.67 3.66
CA ALA A 69 -12.36 11.80 2.36
C ALA A 69 -13.37 12.96 2.27
N VAL A 70 -13.90 13.41 3.41
CA VAL A 70 -14.80 14.59 3.48
C VAL A 70 -14.03 15.90 3.41
N LEU A 71 -12.72 15.89 3.70
CA LEU A 71 -11.92 17.12 3.69
C LEU A 71 -11.87 17.72 2.28
N PRO A 72 -12.15 19.01 2.13
CA PRO A 72 -12.14 19.66 0.85
C PRO A 72 -10.70 19.80 0.32
N VAL A 73 -10.50 19.40 -0.93
CA VAL A 73 -9.23 19.57 -1.65
C VAL A 73 -9.30 20.85 -2.47
N TYR A 74 -8.29 21.71 -2.36
CA TYR A 74 -8.22 22.94 -3.11
C TYR A 74 -7.00 22.98 -4.03
N ILE A 75 -7.19 23.54 -5.23
CA ILE A 75 -6.09 23.86 -6.12
C ILE A 75 -5.70 25.30 -5.82
N MET A 76 -4.43 25.49 -5.50
CA MET A 76 -3.87 26.81 -5.18
C MET A 76 -2.77 27.17 -6.16
N ASN A 77 -2.68 28.43 -6.51
CA ASN A 77 -1.54 28.96 -7.23
C ASN A 77 -0.31 28.93 -6.30
N GLU A 78 0.78 28.35 -6.75
CA GLU A 78 1.98 28.19 -5.93
C GLU A 78 2.59 29.54 -5.51
N ARG A 79 2.51 30.52 -6.39
CA ARG A 79 3.14 31.84 -6.21
C ARG A 79 2.25 32.83 -5.45
N THR A 80 0.97 32.92 -5.80
CA THR A 80 0.04 33.90 -5.18
C THR A 80 -0.71 33.31 -3.97
N LYS A 81 -0.66 31.97 -3.78
CA LYS A 81 -1.44 31.25 -2.77
C LYS A 81 -2.94 31.47 -2.87
N GLU A 82 -3.41 31.94 -4.01
CA GLU A 82 -4.83 32.12 -4.28
C GLU A 82 -5.47 30.81 -4.73
N ARG A 83 -6.72 30.61 -4.35
CA ARG A 83 -7.50 29.46 -4.73
C ARG A 83 -7.98 29.59 -6.18
N LEU A 84 -7.69 28.58 -6.99
CA LEU A 84 -8.12 28.49 -8.37
C LEU A 84 -9.45 27.70 -8.46
N ALA A 85 -10.57 28.42 -8.49
CA ALA A 85 -11.90 27.79 -8.53
C ALA A 85 -12.20 27.17 -9.90
N ASP A 86 -11.76 27.78 -10.99
CA ASP A 86 -12.07 27.36 -12.36
C ASP A 86 -10.95 26.52 -13.01
N HIS A 87 -10.14 25.85 -12.19
CA HIS A 87 -9.09 25.02 -12.74
C HIS A 87 -9.67 23.72 -13.35
N ARG A 88 -9.12 23.29 -14.49
CA ARG A 88 -9.59 22.10 -15.23
C ARG A 88 -9.57 20.81 -14.41
N LEU A 89 -8.64 20.68 -13.46
CA LEU A 89 -8.60 19.56 -12.51
C LEU A 89 -9.76 19.55 -11.52
N GLY A 90 -10.45 20.66 -11.35
CA GLY A 90 -11.60 20.79 -10.43
C GLY A 90 -12.68 19.77 -10.73
N ARG A 91 -12.94 19.47 -12.01
CA ARG A 91 -13.94 18.47 -12.41
C ARG A 91 -13.65 17.09 -11.79
N VAL A 92 -12.38 16.67 -11.77
CA VAL A 92 -11.97 15.36 -11.26
C VAL A 92 -11.83 15.37 -9.73
N LEU A 93 -11.44 16.52 -9.15
CA LEU A 93 -11.19 16.63 -7.72
C LEU A 93 -12.43 16.99 -6.89
N TRP A 94 -13.45 17.62 -7.50
CA TRP A 94 -14.64 18.11 -6.77
C TRP A 94 -15.95 17.48 -7.23
N GLY A 95 -15.95 16.77 -8.36
CA GLY A 95 -17.14 16.14 -8.92
C GLY A 95 -17.09 14.62 -8.90
N ARG A 96 -16.62 14.06 -9.99
CA ARG A 96 -16.47 12.62 -10.17
C ARG A 96 -15.04 12.26 -10.56
N ALA A 97 -14.47 11.35 -9.83
CA ALA A 97 -13.12 10.86 -10.14
C ALA A 97 -13.08 10.04 -11.44
N ASN A 98 -14.14 9.29 -11.71
CA ASN A 98 -14.36 8.53 -12.96
C ASN A 98 -15.86 8.27 -13.16
N GLU A 99 -16.22 7.52 -14.21
CA GLU A 99 -17.63 7.22 -14.52
C GLU A 99 -18.35 6.43 -13.42
N ALA A 100 -17.63 5.60 -12.68
CA ALA A 100 -18.19 4.71 -11.67
C ALA A 100 -18.18 5.29 -10.27
N MET A 101 -17.32 6.30 -9.99
CA MET A 101 -17.02 6.74 -8.61
C MET A 101 -17.12 8.26 -8.47
N THR A 102 -17.72 8.70 -7.37
CA THR A 102 -17.59 10.09 -6.91
C THR A 102 -16.18 10.35 -6.40
N THR A 103 -15.81 11.63 -6.28
CA THR A 103 -14.51 11.99 -5.67
C THR A 103 -14.41 11.51 -4.23
N PHE A 104 -15.51 11.55 -3.48
CA PHE A 104 -15.56 11.03 -2.11
C PHE A 104 -15.26 9.53 -2.06
N ASP A 105 -15.93 8.72 -2.89
CA ASP A 105 -15.72 7.27 -2.93
C ASP A 105 -14.29 6.92 -3.33
N TYR A 106 -13.77 7.65 -4.32
CA TYR A 106 -12.39 7.51 -4.77
C TYR A 106 -11.39 7.80 -3.65
N GLN A 107 -11.52 8.94 -2.97
CA GLN A 107 -10.63 9.33 -1.87
C GLN A 107 -10.71 8.33 -0.71
N ARG A 108 -11.91 7.92 -0.33
CA ARG A 108 -12.12 6.91 0.70
C ARG A 108 -11.43 5.59 0.35
N LEU A 109 -11.56 5.12 -0.90
CA LEU A 109 -10.91 3.89 -1.36
C LEU A 109 -9.39 4.02 -1.34
N MET A 110 -8.84 5.14 -1.81
CA MET A 110 -7.40 5.39 -1.81
C MET A 110 -6.83 5.42 -0.39
N LEU A 111 -7.50 6.10 0.53
CA LEU A 111 -7.10 6.16 1.93
C LEU A 111 -7.21 4.79 2.62
N CYS A 112 -8.27 4.03 2.34
CA CYS A 112 -8.43 2.67 2.84
C CYS A 112 -7.28 1.76 2.37
N ASN A 113 -6.90 1.84 1.11
CA ASN A 113 -5.76 1.09 0.57
C ASN A 113 -4.44 1.53 1.21
N GLN A 114 -4.23 2.83 1.40
CA GLN A 114 -3.04 3.36 2.05
C GLN A 114 -2.92 2.90 3.52
N LEU A 115 -4.02 2.95 4.27
CA LEU A 115 -4.05 2.51 5.67
C LEU A 115 -3.79 1.00 5.82
N LEU A 116 -4.31 0.19 4.92
CA LEU A 116 -4.21 -1.26 5.01
C LEU A 116 -2.96 -1.86 4.37
N ARG A 117 -2.36 -1.16 3.41
CA ARG A 117 -1.25 -1.66 2.57
C ARG A 117 -0.04 -0.75 2.52
N GLY A 118 -0.11 0.38 3.19
CA GLY A 118 0.94 1.38 3.16
C GLY A 118 1.04 2.17 1.85
N ASN A 119 0.41 1.72 0.78
CA ASN A 119 0.46 2.39 -0.52
C ASN A 119 -0.90 2.33 -1.21
N ALA A 120 -1.24 3.37 -1.97
CA ALA A 120 -2.38 3.34 -2.88
C ALA A 120 -2.00 4.00 -4.20
N TYR A 121 -2.53 3.45 -5.29
CA TYR A 121 -2.20 3.86 -6.64
C TYR A 121 -3.46 4.19 -7.42
N ALA A 122 -3.38 5.22 -8.26
CA ALA A 122 -4.39 5.50 -9.26
C ALA A 122 -3.74 5.85 -10.59
N TRP A 123 -4.30 5.32 -11.67
CA TRP A 123 -3.91 5.70 -13.01
C TRP A 123 -4.66 6.96 -13.42
N ILE A 124 -3.91 7.91 -13.98
CA ILE A 124 -4.42 9.18 -14.49
C ILE A 124 -4.74 8.98 -15.97
N ASN A 125 -6.02 8.77 -16.28
CA ASN A 125 -6.48 8.74 -17.66
C ASN A 125 -6.55 10.17 -18.19
N ARG A 126 -5.74 10.44 -19.23
CA ARG A 126 -5.62 11.76 -19.83
C ARG A 126 -6.38 11.83 -21.14
N ASP A 127 -6.93 12.99 -21.43
CA ASP A 127 -7.51 13.27 -22.76
C ASP A 127 -6.37 13.30 -23.80
N PRO A 128 -6.46 12.47 -24.86
CA PRO A 128 -5.43 12.39 -25.89
C PRO A 128 -5.17 13.72 -26.63
N SER A 129 -6.19 14.58 -26.72
CA SER A 129 -6.10 15.84 -27.46
C SER A 129 -5.46 16.95 -26.64
N SER A 130 -5.73 17.02 -25.35
CA SER A 130 -5.32 18.11 -24.46
C SER A 130 -4.28 17.73 -23.43
N GLY A 131 -4.03 16.42 -23.22
CA GLY A 131 -3.14 15.91 -22.17
C GLY A 131 -3.64 16.12 -20.74
N HIS A 132 -4.82 16.71 -20.55
CA HIS A 132 -5.37 17.00 -19.23
C HIS A 132 -5.95 15.73 -18.59
N PRO A 133 -5.85 15.58 -17.26
CA PRO A 133 -6.53 14.52 -16.53
C PRO A 133 -8.03 14.56 -16.73
N ARG A 134 -8.59 13.45 -17.23
CA ARG A 134 -10.01 13.24 -17.44
C ARG A 134 -10.62 12.41 -16.34
N GLU A 135 -9.90 11.38 -15.90
CA GLU A 135 -10.35 10.42 -14.89
C GLU A 135 -9.20 9.96 -14.01
N LEU A 136 -9.53 9.57 -12.78
CA LEU A 136 -8.65 8.87 -11.87
C LEU A 136 -9.19 7.46 -11.63
N ILE A 137 -8.43 6.46 -12.04
CA ILE A 137 -8.81 5.06 -11.94
C ILE A 137 -7.96 4.40 -10.85
N PRO A 138 -8.57 4.02 -9.70
CA PRO A 138 -7.82 3.38 -8.63
C PRO A 138 -7.34 2.00 -9.07
N LEU A 139 -6.06 1.71 -8.79
CA LEU A 139 -5.44 0.43 -9.08
C LEU A 139 -5.32 -0.38 -7.78
N PRO A 140 -5.66 -1.68 -7.80
CA PRO A 140 -5.45 -2.55 -6.64
C PRO A 140 -3.95 -2.63 -6.31
N PRO A 141 -3.53 -2.28 -5.08
CA PRO A 141 -2.11 -2.24 -4.71
C PRO A 141 -1.36 -3.57 -4.89
N ASP A 142 -2.06 -4.70 -4.73
CA ASP A 142 -1.47 -6.04 -4.90
C ASP A 142 -1.07 -6.35 -6.33
N HIS A 143 -1.64 -5.62 -7.29
CA HIS A 143 -1.39 -5.79 -8.72
C HIS A 143 -0.43 -4.73 -9.28
N VAL A 144 0.13 -3.87 -8.43
CA VAL A 144 1.09 -2.85 -8.82
C VAL A 144 2.46 -3.20 -8.27
N SER A 145 3.45 -3.30 -9.12
CA SER A 145 4.86 -3.44 -8.75
C SER A 145 5.66 -2.21 -9.19
N ILE A 146 6.58 -1.77 -8.34
CA ILE A 146 7.45 -0.62 -8.60
C ILE A 146 8.83 -1.14 -8.96
N GLN A 147 9.41 -0.59 -10.01
CA GLN A 147 10.79 -0.86 -10.41
C GLN A 147 11.52 0.47 -10.60
N VAL A 148 12.79 0.48 -10.26
CA VAL A 148 13.69 1.61 -10.48
C VAL A 148 14.57 1.28 -11.68
N ASP A 149 14.59 2.14 -12.67
CA ASP A 149 15.46 1.96 -13.82
C ASP A 149 16.94 2.30 -13.43
N PRO A 150 17.93 1.94 -14.25
CA PRO A 150 19.32 2.28 -13.97
C PRO A 150 19.60 3.79 -13.89
N ALA A 151 18.70 4.63 -14.40
CA ALA A 151 18.76 6.08 -14.29
C ALA A 151 18.08 6.63 -13.01
N GLY A 152 17.64 5.75 -12.11
CA GLY A 152 16.98 6.13 -10.84
C GLY A 152 15.52 6.54 -10.99
N ARG A 153 14.89 6.35 -12.14
CA ARG A 153 13.47 6.71 -12.36
C ARG A 153 12.57 5.56 -11.95
N LEU A 154 11.50 5.90 -11.25
CA LEU A 154 10.46 4.94 -10.85
C LEU A 154 9.58 4.59 -12.05
N TRP A 155 9.31 3.31 -12.23
CA TRP A 155 8.31 2.78 -13.16
C TRP A 155 7.30 1.95 -12.40
N TYR A 156 6.04 2.07 -12.79
CA TYR A 156 4.94 1.32 -12.22
C TYR A 156 4.48 0.27 -13.22
N PHE A 157 4.36 -0.96 -12.77
CA PHE A 157 3.85 -2.07 -13.59
C PHE A 157 2.55 -2.56 -12.98
N PHE A 158 1.49 -2.40 -13.72
CA PHE A 158 0.18 -2.90 -13.34
C PHE A 158 -0.08 -4.22 -14.04
N THR A 159 -0.46 -5.25 -13.27
CA THR A 159 -0.89 -6.55 -13.79
C THR A 159 -2.40 -6.64 -13.68
N HIS A 160 -3.07 -6.75 -14.79
CA HIS A 160 -4.53 -6.81 -14.81
C HIS A 160 -5.03 -8.11 -14.15
N PRO A 161 -5.89 -8.06 -13.12
CA PRO A 161 -6.26 -9.23 -12.34
C PRO A 161 -7.03 -10.31 -13.14
N ALA A 162 -7.77 -9.94 -14.18
CA ALA A 162 -8.55 -10.89 -14.97
C ALA A 162 -7.79 -11.45 -16.18
N THR A 163 -6.93 -10.63 -16.83
CA THR A 163 -6.22 -11.05 -18.05
C THR A 163 -4.78 -11.48 -17.79
N GLY A 164 -4.20 -11.08 -16.64
CA GLY A 164 -2.79 -11.29 -16.33
C GLY A 164 -1.85 -10.39 -17.17
N GLU A 165 -2.39 -9.53 -18.01
CA GLU A 165 -1.60 -8.62 -18.84
C GLU A 165 -0.87 -7.60 -17.97
N ARG A 166 0.43 -7.41 -18.25
CA ARG A 166 1.27 -6.48 -17.53
C ARG A 166 1.52 -5.23 -18.36
N THR A 167 1.07 -4.10 -17.83
CA THR A 167 1.22 -2.78 -18.47
C THR A 167 2.20 -1.92 -17.70
N ALA A 168 3.15 -1.31 -18.40
CA ALA A 168 4.07 -0.34 -17.81
C ALA A 168 3.43 1.06 -17.83
N LEU A 169 3.37 1.69 -16.67
CA LEU A 169 2.83 3.03 -16.48
C LEU A 169 3.97 4.00 -16.14
N ARG A 170 3.91 5.20 -16.74
CA ARG A 170 4.88 6.25 -16.45
C ARG A 170 4.62 6.87 -15.07
N PRO A 171 5.66 7.38 -14.40
CA PRO A 171 5.48 8.08 -13.11
C PRO A 171 4.48 9.24 -13.18
N ASP A 172 4.45 9.97 -14.31
CA ASP A 172 3.57 11.12 -14.51
C ASP A 172 2.09 10.71 -14.71
N ASP A 173 1.84 9.44 -15.02
CA ASP A 173 0.49 8.92 -15.24
C ASP A 173 -0.03 8.11 -14.05
N VAL A 174 0.72 8.08 -12.94
CA VAL A 174 0.33 7.39 -11.71
C VAL A 174 0.32 8.35 -10.53
N LEU A 175 -0.83 8.44 -9.89
CA LEU A 175 -0.94 9.11 -8.59
C LEU A 175 -0.64 8.07 -7.50
N HIS A 176 0.43 8.27 -6.77
CA HIS A 176 0.89 7.36 -5.72
C HIS A 176 0.78 8.01 -4.34
N TYR A 177 -0.13 7.50 -3.50
CA TYR A 177 -0.22 7.82 -2.09
C TYR A 177 0.74 6.91 -1.33
N LYS A 178 1.87 7.46 -0.91
CA LYS A 178 2.88 6.72 -0.13
C LYS A 178 2.54 6.79 1.35
N ALA A 179 2.70 5.68 2.07
CA ALA A 179 2.82 5.76 3.51
C ALA A 179 4.11 6.49 3.89
N HIS A 180 4.14 7.03 5.10
CA HIS A 180 5.37 7.59 5.65
C HIS A 180 6.38 6.44 5.81
N THR A 181 7.43 6.47 5.00
CA THR A 181 8.62 5.63 5.17
C THR A 181 9.69 6.51 5.80
N GLU A 182 10.18 6.09 6.96
CA GLU A 182 11.40 6.65 7.56
C GLU A 182 12.60 6.44 6.65
#